data_6140838f502698e18d1cd00431683c39
#
_entry.id   6140838f502698e18d1cd00431683c39
#
_cell.length_a   1.000
_cell.length_b   1.000
_cell.length_c   1.000
_cell.angle_alpha   90.00
_cell.angle_beta   90.00
_cell.angle_gamma   90.00
#
_symmetry.space_group_name_H-M   'P 1'
#
loop_
_entity.id
_entity.type
_entity.pdbx_description
1 polymer ?
#
loop_
_entity_poly.entity_id
_entity_poly.type
_entity_poly.pdbx_seq_one_letter_code
_entity_poly.pdbx_strand_id
1 'polypeptide(L)'
;MPLASFLSWRTLAVWAVAYGLLWSIVPPLLSSSFPLDVAESLSWGREWQWGNYKHPPLAPWVLHSFYWAFGKAGPSLLSQLCIAATLWLVWRSALRLMERDRALLAALLTMAVVYYTRPALEFNHNIAQMPIWAGLGHSLLVALQEGRKRDWLLWGLWAGVGMLTK
;
A
#
# COMPACT_ATOMS: atom_id res chain seq x y z
N MET A 1 17.04 -10.55 29.02
CA MET A 1 15.67 -10.92 28.64
C MET A 1 15.57 -10.72 27.15
N PRO A 2 15.17 -11.71 26.34
CA PRO A 2 15.07 -11.53 24.92
C PRO A 2 13.84 -10.63 24.61
N LEU A 3 14.05 -9.54 23.88
CA LEU A 3 13.02 -8.63 23.36
C LEU A 3 11.92 -9.37 22.56
N ALA A 4 12.23 -10.58 22.08
CA ALA A 4 11.34 -11.46 21.32
C ALA A 4 10.09 -11.94 22.08
N SER A 5 10.06 -11.90 23.43
CA SER A 5 8.91 -12.37 24.20
C SER A 5 7.74 -11.36 24.23
N PHE A 6 8.00 -10.08 23.97
CA PHE A 6 6.99 -9.01 23.98
C PHE A 6 6.37 -8.74 22.61
N LEU A 7 7.02 -9.17 21.53
CA LEU A 7 6.58 -8.93 20.14
C LEU A 7 6.06 -10.24 19.52
N SER A 8 4.96 -10.76 20.07
CA SER A 8 4.26 -11.85 19.34
C SER A 8 3.69 -11.27 18.02
N TRP A 9 3.68 -12.09 16.96
CA TRP A 9 3.07 -11.69 15.68
C TRP A 9 1.60 -11.24 15.86
N ARG A 10 0.89 -11.79 16.85
CA ARG A 10 -0.50 -11.41 17.19
C ARG A 10 -0.55 -9.98 17.73
N THR A 11 0.35 -9.62 18.63
CA THR A 11 0.44 -8.25 19.19
C THR A 11 0.73 -7.26 18.07
N LEU A 12 1.66 -7.56 17.18
CA LEU A 12 1.97 -6.70 16.02
C LEU A 12 0.79 -6.57 15.06
N ALA A 13 0.09 -7.66 14.78
CA ALA A 13 -1.10 -7.64 13.94
C ALA A 13 -2.21 -6.77 14.56
N VAL A 14 -2.45 -6.89 15.87
CA VAL A 14 -3.43 -6.05 16.59
C VAL A 14 -3.05 -4.57 16.49
N TRP A 15 -1.79 -4.23 16.73
CA TRP A 15 -1.31 -2.85 16.62
C TRP A 15 -1.41 -2.31 15.19
N ALA A 16 -1.07 -3.12 14.18
CA ALA A 16 -1.18 -2.74 12.78
C ALA A 16 -2.63 -2.48 12.38
N VAL A 17 -3.56 -3.34 12.82
CA VAL A 17 -5.00 -3.16 12.57
C VAL A 17 -5.52 -1.93 13.30
N ALA A 18 -5.19 -1.75 14.59
CA ALA A 18 -5.61 -0.57 15.36
C ALA A 18 -5.09 0.73 14.74
N TYR A 19 -3.81 0.75 14.33
CA TYR A 19 -3.21 1.88 13.63
C TYR A 19 -3.92 2.17 12.29
N GLY A 20 -4.13 1.14 11.48
CA GLY A 20 -4.83 1.27 10.19
C GLY A 20 -6.27 1.78 10.35
N LEU A 21 -7.02 1.28 11.34
CA LEU A 21 -8.36 1.74 11.63
C LEU A 21 -8.37 3.19 12.14
N LEU A 22 -7.44 3.55 13.03
CA LEU A 22 -7.31 4.92 13.53
C LEU A 22 -7.14 5.90 12.36
N TRP A 23 -6.17 5.64 11.49
CA TRP A 23 -5.86 6.52 10.36
C TRP A 23 -6.83 6.41 9.18
N SER A 24 -7.70 5.40 9.16
CA SER A 24 -8.82 5.33 8.21
C SER A 24 -10.03 6.15 8.67
N ILE A 25 -10.22 6.32 9.98
CA ILE A 25 -11.41 6.93 10.57
C ILE A 25 -11.16 8.40 10.96
N VAL A 26 -10.02 8.68 11.60
CA VAL A 26 -9.76 10.02 12.17
C VAL A 26 -9.69 11.13 11.10
N PRO A 27 -8.96 10.97 9.96
CA PRO A 27 -8.89 12.04 8.96
C PRO A 27 -10.25 12.46 8.41
N PRO A 28 -11.14 11.54 7.98
CA PRO A 28 -12.45 11.92 7.45
C PRO A 28 -13.41 12.51 8.51
N LEU A 29 -13.18 12.26 9.80
CA LEU A 29 -13.96 12.86 10.88
C LEU A 29 -13.51 14.30 11.18
N LEU A 30 -12.22 14.57 11.06
CA LEU A 30 -11.65 15.89 11.39
C LEU A 30 -11.62 16.86 10.20
N SER A 31 -11.79 16.36 8.98
CA SER A 31 -11.76 17.19 7.78
C SER A 31 -13.14 17.39 7.17
N SER A 32 -13.46 18.62 6.82
CA SER A 32 -14.69 18.97 6.11
C SER A 32 -14.61 18.74 4.60
N SER A 33 -13.39 18.68 4.05
CA SER A 33 -13.11 18.53 2.61
C SER A 33 -12.03 17.48 2.35
N PHE A 34 -11.99 16.96 1.13
CA PHE A 34 -10.90 16.12 0.69
C PHE A 34 -9.66 16.97 0.34
N PRO A 35 -8.44 16.41 0.55
CA PRO A 35 -7.24 16.95 -0.06
C PRO A 35 -7.37 17.05 -1.58
N LEU A 36 -6.62 17.96 -2.19
CA LEU A 36 -6.72 18.27 -3.62
C LEU A 36 -6.52 17.03 -4.51
N ASP A 37 -5.48 16.24 -4.24
CA ASP A 37 -5.19 15.03 -5.01
C ASP A 37 -6.30 13.98 -4.94
N VAL A 38 -6.93 13.86 -3.76
CA VAL A 38 -8.07 12.95 -3.56
C VAL A 38 -9.29 13.44 -4.34
N ALA A 39 -9.62 14.73 -4.24
CA ALA A 39 -10.77 15.31 -4.94
C ALA A 39 -10.62 15.21 -6.47
N GLU A 40 -9.43 15.51 -6.99
CA GLU A 40 -9.10 15.41 -8.41
C GLU A 40 -9.21 13.95 -8.90
N SER A 41 -8.61 13.01 -8.17
CA SER A 41 -8.67 11.58 -8.51
C SER A 41 -10.09 11.00 -8.42
N LEU A 42 -10.92 11.45 -7.47
CA LEU A 42 -12.33 11.05 -7.40
C LEU A 42 -13.12 11.56 -8.61
N SER A 43 -12.84 12.78 -9.07
CA SER A 43 -13.47 13.32 -10.29
C SER A 43 -13.15 12.44 -11.49
N TRP A 44 -11.87 12.10 -11.69
CA TRP A 44 -11.45 11.22 -12.80
C TRP A 44 -12.02 9.80 -12.68
N GLY A 45 -12.05 9.25 -11.48
CA GLY A 45 -12.59 7.91 -11.23
C GLY A 45 -14.07 7.79 -11.55
N ARG A 46 -14.85 8.87 -11.40
CA ARG A 46 -16.26 8.91 -11.72
C ARG A 46 -16.54 8.71 -13.22
N GLU A 47 -15.65 9.20 -14.07
CA GLU A 47 -15.83 9.16 -15.53
C GLU A 47 -15.37 7.83 -16.15
N TRP A 48 -14.66 6.97 -15.42
CA TRP A 48 -14.14 5.67 -15.88
C TRP A 48 -13.36 5.71 -17.20
N GLN A 49 -12.69 6.84 -17.47
CA GLN A 49 -11.86 7.01 -18.65
C GLN A 49 -10.57 6.18 -18.56
N TRP A 50 -10.05 5.74 -19.70
CA TRP A 50 -8.80 4.96 -19.81
C TRP A 50 -7.53 5.75 -19.50
N GLY A 51 -7.63 7.00 -19.18
CA GLY A 51 -6.54 7.87 -18.75
C GLY A 51 -7.00 9.31 -18.62
N ASN A 52 -6.24 10.06 -17.88
CA ASN A 52 -6.43 11.48 -17.68
C ASN A 52 -5.19 12.22 -18.14
N TYR A 53 -5.27 13.55 -18.25
CA TYR A 53 -4.14 14.36 -18.73
C TYR A 53 -2.87 14.28 -17.86
N LYS A 54 -3.00 13.82 -16.60
CA LYS A 54 -1.86 13.66 -15.67
C LYS A 54 -1.47 12.20 -15.45
N HIS A 55 -2.43 11.30 -15.36
CA HIS A 55 -2.22 9.95 -14.81
C HIS A 55 -3.04 8.87 -15.53
N PRO A 56 -2.52 7.63 -15.53
CA PRO A 56 -3.27 6.45 -15.95
C PRO A 56 -4.49 6.16 -15.06
N PRO A 57 -5.39 5.26 -15.48
CA PRO A 57 -6.74 5.18 -14.93
C PRO A 57 -6.87 4.40 -13.63
N LEU A 58 -5.96 3.48 -13.30
CA LEU A 58 -6.19 2.45 -12.27
C LEU A 58 -6.37 3.06 -10.87
N ALA A 59 -5.52 4.01 -10.47
CA ALA A 59 -5.62 4.63 -9.16
C ALA A 59 -6.95 5.40 -8.97
N PRO A 60 -7.41 6.24 -9.92
CA PRO A 60 -8.72 6.87 -9.87
C PRO A 60 -9.89 5.87 -9.80
N TRP A 61 -9.86 4.80 -10.58
CA TRP A 61 -10.93 3.80 -10.59
C TRP A 61 -11.05 3.07 -9.24
N VAL A 62 -9.93 2.63 -8.69
CA VAL A 62 -9.91 1.97 -7.38
C VAL A 62 -10.35 2.93 -6.29
N LEU A 63 -9.88 4.18 -6.31
CA LEU A 63 -10.28 5.20 -5.34
C LEU A 63 -11.80 5.47 -5.40
N HIS A 64 -12.35 5.63 -6.60
CA HIS A 64 -13.79 5.86 -6.77
C HIS A 64 -14.63 4.69 -6.26
N SER A 65 -14.18 3.45 -6.53
CA SER A 65 -14.84 2.23 -6.03
C SER A 65 -14.85 2.19 -4.49
N PHE A 66 -13.73 2.56 -3.85
CA PHE A 66 -13.65 2.64 -2.39
C PHE A 66 -14.52 3.77 -1.82
N TYR A 67 -14.55 4.91 -2.47
CA TYR A 67 -15.43 6.01 -2.09
C TYR A 67 -16.91 5.61 -2.21
N TRP A 68 -17.28 4.91 -3.26
CA TRP A 68 -18.63 4.41 -3.44
C TRP A 68 -19.04 3.42 -2.35
N ALA A 69 -18.13 2.54 -1.93
CA ALA A 69 -18.40 1.51 -0.92
C ALA A 69 -18.37 2.04 0.53
N PHE A 70 -17.45 2.97 0.85
CA PHE A 70 -17.14 3.40 2.22
C PHE A 70 -17.31 4.91 2.45
N GLY A 71 -17.85 5.65 1.48
CA GLY A 71 -18.07 7.09 1.57
C GLY A 71 -16.77 7.86 1.86
N LYS A 72 -16.85 8.86 2.73
CA LYS A 72 -15.70 9.72 3.08
C LYS A 72 -14.50 8.96 3.67
N ALA A 73 -14.71 7.80 4.28
CA ALA A 73 -13.64 6.98 4.83
C ALA A 73 -12.88 6.17 3.75
N GLY A 74 -13.47 5.99 2.57
CA GLY A 74 -12.90 5.18 1.48
C GLY A 74 -11.47 5.55 1.09
N PRO A 75 -11.16 6.82 0.81
CA PRO A 75 -9.80 7.25 0.46
C PRO A 75 -8.77 6.95 1.54
N SER A 76 -9.07 7.25 2.81
CA SER A 76 -8.17 6.97 3.93
C SER A 76 -7.99 5.47 4.15
N LEU A 77 -9.06 4.69 4.08
CA LEU A 77 -9.01 3.24 4.17
C LEU A 77 -8.13 2.64 3.07
N LEU A 78 -8.32 3.06 1.82
CA LEU A 78 -7.52 2.60 0.68
C LEU A 78 -6.04 2.93 0.87
N SER A 79 -5.72 4.14 1.36
CA SER A 79 -4.35 4.53 1.67
C SER A 79 -3.72 3.59 2.70
N GLN A 80 -4.42 3.31 3.80
CA GLN A 80 -3.90 2.42 4.84
C GLN A 80 -3.75 0.97 4.36
N LEU A 81 -4.63 0.50 3.47
CA LEU A 81 -4.48 -0.81 2.83
C LEU A 81 -3.25 -0.87 1.92
N CYS A 82 -2.96 0.20 1.17
CA CYS A 82 -1.73 0.29 0.38
C CYS A 82 -0.48 0.22 1.26
N ILE A 83 -0.46 0.93 2.39
CA ILE A 83 0.65 0.88 3.35
C ILE A 83 0.81 -0.53 3.93
N ALA A 84 -0.29 -1.13 4.40
CA ALA A 84 -0.25 -2.47 4.98
C ALA A 84 0.24 -3.53 3.96
N ALA A 85 -0.24 -3.47 2.72
CA ALA A 85 0.20 -4.34 1.65
C ALA A 85 1.69 -4.15 1.33
N THR A 86 2.17 -2.91 1.31
CA THR A 86 3.58 -2.58 1.10
C THR A 86 4.46 -3.18 2.19
N LEU A 87 4.13 -2.95 3.46
CA LEU A 87 4.88 -3.48 4.60
C LEU A 87 4.89 -5.01 4.63
N TRP A 88 3.76 -5.63 4.30
CA TRP A 88 3.67 -7.08 4.18
C TRP A 88 4.59 -7.62 3.06
N LEU A 89 4.63 -6.98 1.90
CA LEU A 89 5.51 -7.36 0.79
C LEU A 89 6.99 -7.14 1.11
N VAL A 90 7.32 -6.05 1.79
CA VAL A 90 8.69 -5.78 2.29
C VAL A 90 9.11 -6.88 3.27
N TRP A 91 8.25 -7.22 4.23
CA TRP A 91 8.51 -8.31 5.17
C TRP A 91 8.68 -9.65 4.47
N ARG A 92 7.82 -9.98 3.51
CA ARG A 92 7.91 -11.21 2.69
C ARG A 92 9.22 -11.28 1.89
N SER A 93 9.70 -10.15 1.38
CA SER A 93 10.98 -10.05 0.68
C SER A 93 12.16 -10.24 1.64
N ALA A 94 12.10 -9.59 2.79
CA ALA A 94 13.13 -9.70 3.83
C ALA A 94 13.26 -11.13 4.36
N LEU A 95 12.15 -11.88 4.53
CA LEU A 95 12.17 -13.30 4.94
C LEU A 95 12.90 -14.21 3.94
N ARG A 96 13.11 -13.78 2.69
CA ARG A 96 13.89 -14.51 1.71
C ARG A 96 15.39 -14.27 1.79
N LEU A 97 15.79 -13.21 2.48
CA LEU A 97 17.17 -12.74 2.53
C LEU A 97 17.78 -12.84 3.93
N MET A 98 16.95 -12.92 4.96
CA MET A 98 17.40 -12.86 6.36
C MET A 98 16.46 -13.61 7.30
N GLU A 99 16.91 -13.83 8.54
CA GLU A 99 16.13 -14.44 9.60
C GLU A 99 14.90 -13.62 9.98
N ARG A 100 13.90 -14.29 10.55
CA ARG A 100 12.58 -13.74 10.86
C ARG A 100 12.62 -12.43 11.66
N ASP A 101 13.44 -12.37 12.70
CA ASP A 101 13.51 -11.20 13.59
C ASP A 101 14.10 -9.98 12.86
N ARG A 102 15.13 -10.21 12.05
CA ARG A 102 15.73 -9.17 11.20
C ARG A 102 14.77 -8.73 10.08
N ALA A 103 14.02 -9.66 9.49
CA ALA A 103 13.02 -9.36 8.49
C ALA A 103 11.89 -8.50 9.07
N LEU A 104 11.45 -8.80 10.31
CA LEU A 104 10.46 -7.99 11.01
C LEU A 104 11.01 -6.58 11.30
N LEU A 105 12.24 -6.49 11.80
CA LEU A 105 12.89 -5.20 12.04
C LEU A 105 13.00 -4.37 10.76
N ALA A 106 13.36 -4.97 9.62
CA ALA A 106 13.42 -4.29 8.35
C ALA A 106 12.05 -3.69 7.93
N ALA A 107 10.97 -4.46 8.09
CA ALA A 107 9.62 -3.97 7.83
C ALA A 107 9.21 -2.84 8.78
N LEU A 108 9.53 -2.93 10.07
CA LEU A 108 9.26 -1.88 11.05
C LEU A 108 10.07 -0.61 10.77
N LEU A 109 11.35 -0.74 10.39
CA LEU A 109 12.19 0.40 10.01
C LEU A 109 11.68 1.09 8.73
N THR A 110 11.03 0.37 7.83
CA THR A 110 10.37 0.97 6.67
C THR A 110 9.30 1.99 7.10
N MET A 111 8.56 1.73 8.19
CA MET A 111 7.59 2.69 8.73
C MET A 111 8.24 3.98 9.29
N ALA A 112 9.53 3.97 9.63
CA ALA A 112 10.25 5.16 10.07
C ALA A 112 10.55 6.15 8.93
N VAL A 113 10.41 5.71 7.67
CA VAL A 113 10.54 6.61 6.52
C VAL A 113 9.32 7.53 6.48
N VAL A 114 9.57 8.83 6.41
CA VAL A 114 8.52 9.88 6.49
C VAL A 114 7.36 9.67 5.51
N TYR A 115 7.63 9.04 4.36
CA TYR A 115 6.63 8.80 3.33
C TYR A 115 5.51 7.84 3.78
N TYR A 116 5.80 6.95 4.74
CA TYR A 116 4.81 6.02 5.32
C TYR A 116 4.00 6.64 6.46
N THR A 117 4.27 7.88 6.84
CA THR A 117 3.58 8.59 7.91
C THR A 117 2.62 9.64 7.35
N ARG A 118 2.98 10.92 7.39
CA ARG A 118 2.11 12.03 7.00
C ARG A 118 1.60 11.96 5.54
N PRO A 119 2.44 11.73 4.50
CA PRO A 119 1.93 11.61 3.13
C PRO A 119 0.95 10.45 2.93
N ALA A 120 1.04 9.42 3.74
CA ALA A 120 0.16 8.26 3.69
C ALA A 120 -1.23 8.48 4.30
N LEU A 121 -1.52 9.67 4.85
CA LEU A 121 -2.85 10.01 5.36
C LEU A 121 -3.83 10.33 4.22
N GLU A 122 -3.35 10.67 3.05
CA GLU A 122 -4.16 10.96 1.88
C GLU A 122 -3.80 10.05 0.71
N PHE A 123 -4.83 9.47 0.09
CA PHE A 123 -4.60 8.61 -1.07
C PHE A 123 -4.21 9.45 -2.29
N ASN A 124 -3.14 9.06 -2.96
CA ASN A 124 -2.72 9.59 -4.24
C ASN A 124 -2.00 8.51 -5.07
N HIS A 125 -1.62 8.82 -6.30
CA HIS A 125 -0.95 7.87 -7.20
C HIS A 125 0.38 7.33 -6.65
N ASN A 126 1.10 8.11 -5.84
CA ASN A 126 2.34 7.63 -5.22
C ASN A 126 2.04 6.57 -4.14
N ILE A 127 1.00 6.79 -3.32
CA ILE A 127 0.54 5.81 -2.33
C ILE A 127 0.03 4.54 -3.01
N ALA A 128 -0.73 4.68 -4.11
CA ALA A 128 -1.18 3.55 -4.90
C ALA A 128 -0.02 2.72 -5.47
N GLN A 129 1.07 3.36 -5.84
CA GLN A 129 2.26 2.68 -6.38
C GLN A 129 3.11 1.94 -5.33
N MET A 130 3.04 2.30 -4.05
CA MET A 130 3.89 1.70 -3.02
C MET A 130 3.76 0.16 -2.95
N PRO A 131 2.56 -0.43 -2.85
CA PRO A 131 2.41 -1.89 -2.87
C PRO A 131 2.81 -2.52 -4.20
N ILE A 132 2.65 -1.80 -5.30
CA ILE A 132 3.01 -2.28 -6.63
C ILE A 132 4.54 -2.37 -6.78
N TRP A 133 5.28 -1.35 -6.36
CA TRP A 133 6.75 -1.37 -6.34
C TRP A 133 7.29 -2.46 -5.41
N ALA A 134 6.69 -2.61 -4.22
CA ALA A 134 7.05 -3.67 -3.30
C ALA A 134 6.75 -5.07 -3.88
N GLY A 135 5.60 -5.21 -4.56
CA GLY A 135 5.20 -6.45 -5.25
C GLY A 135 6.12 -6.78 -6.43
N LEU A 136 6.50 -5.76 -7.20
CA LEU A 136 7.45 -5.89 -8.31
C LEU A 136 8.82 -6.38 -7.81
N GLY A 137 9.35 -5.74 -6.76
CA GLY A 137 10.63 -6.15 -6.16
C GLY A 137 10.56 -7.54 -5.53
N HIS A 138 9.48 -7.87 -4.82
CA HIS A 138 9.26 -9.20 -4.25
C HIS A 138 9.18 -10.29 -5.33
N SER A 139 8.37 -10.08 -6.36
CA SER A 139 8.19 -11.06 -7.43
C SER A 139 9.46 -11.26 -8.26
N LEU A 140 10.25 -10.19 -8.48
CA LEU A 140 11.56 -10.29 -9.10
C LEU A 140 12.52 -11.16 -8.28
N LEU A 141 12.59 -10.90 -6.98
CA LEU A 141 13.41 -11.70 -6.06
C LEU A 141 13.03 -13.18 -6.11
N VAL A 142 11.71 -13.47 -6.08
CA VAL A 142 11.19 -14.85 -6.20
C VAL A 142 11.56 -15.45 -7.56
N ALA A 143 11.38 -14.73 -8.66
CA ALA A 143 11.69 -15.22 -10.02
C ALA A 143 13.17 -15.54 -10.20
N LEU A 144 14.06 -14.71 -9.63
CA LEU A 144 15.51 -14.94 -9.68
C LEU A 144 15.93 -16.14 -8.81
N GLN A 145 15.29 -16.38 -7.68
CA GLN A 145 15.62 -17.50 -6.79
C GLN A 145 15.04 -18.83 -7.25
N GLU A 146 13.81 -18.84 -7.77
CA GLU A 146 13.07 -20.06 -8.09
C GLU A 146 13.14 -20.43 -9.59
N GLY A 147 13.34 -19.45 -10.47
CA GLY A 147 13.49 -19.65 -11.92
C GLY A 147 12.23 -20.12 -12.66
N ARG A 148 11.06 -20.19 -12.01
CA ARG A 148 9.82 -20.74 -12.60
C ARG A 148 9.17 -19.71 -13.53
N LYS A 149 8.63 -20.15 -14.66
CA LYS A 149 7.91 -19.29 -15.63
C LYS A 149 6.78 -18.47 -14.99
N ARG A 150 6.03 -19.06 -14.06
CA ARG A 150 4.94 -18.38 -13.35
C ARG A 150 5.42 -17.16 -12.55
N ASP A 151 6.62 -17.20 -12.00
CA ASP A 151 7.16 -16.14 -11.17
C ASP A 151 7.55 -14.93 -12.05
N TRP A 152 8.08 -15.20 -13.24
CA TRP A 152 8.33 -14.17 -14.27
C TRP A 152 7.03 -13.56 -14.81
N LEU A 153 5.98 -14.37 -15.00
CA LEU A 153 4.65 -13.85 -15.37
C LEU A 153 4.07 -12.93 -14.28
N LEU A 154 4.21 -13.32 -13.02
CA LEU A 154 3.76 -12.51 -11.89
C LEU A 154 4.53 -11.18 -11.81
N TRP A 155 5.84 -11.20 -12.05
CA TRP A 155 6.65 -9.99 -12.14
C TRP A 155 6.17 -9.07 -13.26
N GLY A 156 5.91 -9.62 -14.45
CA GLY A 156 5.35 -8.87 -15.58
C GLY A 156 3.96 -8.28 -15.28
N LEU A 157 3.12 -9.03 -14.55
CA LEU A 157 1.81 -8.54 -14.11
C LEU A 157 1.95 -7.32 -13.18
N TRP A 158 2.85 -7.37 -12.18
CA TRP A 158 3.11 -6.23 -11.30
C TRP A 158 3.61 -5.01 -12.08
N ALA A 159 4.50 -5.23 -13.07
CA ALA A 159 4.99 -4.16 -13.94
C ALA A 159 3.84 -3.51 -14.73
N GLY A 160 2.97 -4.32 -15.36
CA GLY A 160 1.81 -3.85 -16.11
C GLY A 160 0.82 -3.07 -15.24
N VAL A 161 0.49 -3.57 -14.04
CA VAL A 161 -0.35 -2.87 -13.08
C VAL A 161 0.29 -1.54 -12.64
N GLY A 162 1.60 -1.52 -12.47
CA GLY A 162 2.35 -0.29 -12.16
C GLY A 162 2.20 0.78 -13.23
N MET A 163 2.33 0.41 -14.50
CA MET A 163 2.15 1.33 -15.63
C MET A 163 0.72 1.87 -15.74
N LEU A 164 -0.30 1.11 -15.30
CA LEU A 164 -1.69 1.57 -15.27
C LEU A 164 -1.99 2.48 -14.06
N THR A 165 -1.09 2.54 -13.08
CA THR A 165 -1.28 3.32 -11.85
C THR A 165 -0.63 4.69 -11.95
N LYS A 166 0.57 4.78 -12.59
CA LYS A 166 1.30 6.04 -12.73
C LYS A 166 2.28 5.99 -13.90
#